data_a8bd1dd5fb2c47631ba7130f6995721e
#
_entry.id   a8bd1dd5fb2c47631ba7130f6995721e
#
_cell.length_a   1.000
_cell.length_b   1.000
_cell.length_c   1.000
_cell.angle_alpha   90.00
_cell.angle_beta   90.00
_cell.angle_gamma   90.00
#
_symmetry.space_group_name_H-M   'P 1'
#
loop_
_entity.id
_entity.type
_entity.pdbx_description
1 polymer ?
#
loop_
_entity_poly.entity_id
_entity_poly.type
_entity_poly.pdbx_seq_one_letter_code
_entity_poly.pdbx_strand_id
1 'polypeptide(L)'
;MFNLPSIKPNFITRDVEAPLSLSERVIYWTIILTPIWWLMGIQPLFYPAVMIGLLSVHFSLDKLIEKPFPIAVWAWLAMSIAMLWTAALGINDMGFNLQVALAATVTFMKSYFMIFACLALPFFARVRVEVITRATAWMTAGFLVTIAIQVAMLFLKIGGGGYTPLLASLLPGDKGSLRVIFAAFSKFLGVPFVRTVLYTPDPPILGICAVLCFLICLSETNKPLRKFALAGAFAALLASSSRSALLCLPLALLMGLCFESGLFRQLSLWLMSVTFIGCSILGLTFKELLAKPMEGFDQVREKAADSSGERALVVQRTLEAWQESPWIGWGVIRGKAHLYEDVYIGLGSFSTYSAVLYLNGIFGFITLISAMVLTLFAVYLPAIRGDNLCKWAFCGLIALYLACNATPLSWMAANLWFFFAWLGAVMFAALPDRVDVSSWEQFSAQK
;
A
#
# COMPACT_ATOMS: atom_id res chain seq x y z
N MET A 1 3.99 -14.31 36.97
CA MET A 1 5.28 -14.35 36.22
C MET A 1 5.31 -15.66 35.46
N PHE A 2 4.87 -15.68 34.20
CA PHE A 2 4.97 -16.85 33.35
C PHE A 2 6.30 -16.75 32.60
N ASN A 3 7.27 -17.59 32.98
CA ASN A 3 8.50 -17.79 32.18
C ASN A 3 8.14 -18.51 30.88
N LEU A 4 7.90 -17.74 29.81
CA LEU A 4 7.86 -18.28 28.47
C LEU A 4 9.30 -18.60 28.05
N PRO A 5 9.59 -19.80 27.53
CA PRO A 5 10.91 -20.14 27.03
C PRO A 5 11.29 -19.14 25.93
N SER A 6 12.46 -18.52 26.04
CA SER A 6 13.03 -17.69 25.01
C SER A 6 13.43 -18.60 23.84
N ILE A 7 12.52 -18.80 22.89
CA ILE A 7 12.83 -19.36 21.60
C ILE A 7 13.64 -18.28 20.88
N LYS A 8 14.98 -18.40 20.95
CA LYS A 8 15.86 -17.62 20.06
C LYS A 8 15.46 -18.01 18.64
N PRO A 9 14.99 -17.07 17.81
CA PRO A 9 14.75 -17.37 16.40
C PRO A 9 16.11 -17.64 15.74
N ASN A 10 16.45 -18.91 15.52
CA ASN A 10 17.51 -19.32 14.62
C ASN A 10 17.06 -19.01 13.19
N PHE A 11 16.87 -17.74 12.86
CA PHE A 11 16.66 -17.31 11.49
C PHE A 11 17.99 -17.37 10.71
N ILE A 12 18.29 -18.54 10.22
CA ILE A 12 18.64 -18.92 8.85
C ILE A 12 19.57 -17.91 8.15
N THR A 13 20.84 -18.02 8.47
CA THR A 13 21.95 -17.52 7.63
C THR A 13 22.30 -18.49 6.49
N ARG A 14 21.53 -19.57 6.28
CA ARG A 14 21.94 -20.70 5.43
C ARG A 14 21.52 -20.64 3.96
N ASP A 15 20.56 -19.79 3.54
CA ASP A 15 20.00 -19.86 2.19
C ASP A 15 20.29 -18.66 1.27
N VAL A 16 21.16 -17.72 1.69
CA VAL A 16 21.48 -16.53 0.87
C VAL A 16 22.27 -16.90 -0.39
N GLU A 17 22.97 -18.02 -0.40
CA GLU A 17 23.79 -18.51 -1.52
C GLU A 17 23.03 -19.38 -2.53
N ALA A 18 21.79 -19.79 -2.23
CA ALA A 18 21.03 -20.59 -3.16
C ALA A 18 20.61 -19.76 -4.40
N PRO A 19 20.70 -20.36 -5.62
CA PRO A 19 20.33 -19.65 -6.84
C PRO A 19 18.88 -19.17 -6.79
N LEU A 20 18.61 -18.00 -7.41
CA LEU A 20 17.28 -17.43 -7.49
C LEU A 20 16.35 -18.36 -8.25
N SER A 21 15.17 -18.65 -7.69
CA SER A 21 14.09 -19.32 -8.41
C SER A 21 13.62 -18.46 -9.59
N LEU A 22 12.89 -19.03 -10.54
CA LEU A 22 12.33 -18.27 -11.66
C LEU A 22 11.45 -17.12 -11.15
N SER A 23 10.56 -17.39 -10.20
CA SER A 23 9.68 -16.38 -9.61
C SER A 23 10.45 -15.28 -8.91
N GLU A 24 11.47 -15.63 -8.13
CA GLU A 24 12.36 -14.64 -7.48
C GLU A 24 13.09 -13.77 -8.50
N ARG A 25 13.59 -14.37 -9.57
CA ARG A 25 14.31 -13.64 -10.64
C ARG A 25 13.37 -12.66 -11.36
N VAL A 26 12.16 -13.09 -11.69
CA VAL A 26 11.17 -12.23 -12.33
C VAL A 26 10.78 -11.07 -11.41
N ILE A 27 10.45 -11.32 -10.14
CA ILE A 27 10.11 -10.28 -9.16
C ILE A 27 11.28 -9.31 -8.99
N TYR A 28 12.49 -9.82 -8.78
CA TYR A 28 13.70 -9.03 -8.58
C TYR A 28 13.94 -8.03 -9.72
N TRP A 29 13.94 -8.52 -10.96
CA TRP A 29 14.15 -7.66 -12.12
C TRP A 29 12.98 -6.74 -12.41
N THR A 30 11.75 -7.15 -12.13
CA THR A 30 10.57 -6.29 -12.25
C THR A 30 10.68 -5.08 -11.33
N ILE A 31 11.16 -5.26 -10.09
CA ILE A 31 11.38 -4.16 -9.14
C ILE A 31 12.53 -3.26 -9.61
N ILE A 32 13.69 -3.81 -9.96
CA ILE A 32 14.87 -3.01 -10.34
C ILE A 32 14.62 -2.20 -11.61
N LEU A 33 13.92 -2.79 -12.58
CA LEU A 33 13.61 -2.15 -13.87
C LEU A 33 12.39 -1.22 -13.81
N THR A 34 11.87 -0.91 -12.61
CA THR A 34 10.79 0.07 -12.40
C THR A 34 10.98 1.38 -13.20
N PRO A 35 12.17 2.00 -13.27
CA PRO A 35 12.38 3.19 -14.09
C PRO A 35 12.07 2.96 -15.58
N ILE A 36 12.38 1.80 -16.13
CA ILE A 36 12.12 1.45 -17.53
C ILE A 36 10.62 1.29 -17.77
N TRP A 37 9.94 0.52 -16.90
CA TRP A 37 8.48 0.33 -17.01
C TRP A 37 7.73 1.66 -16.89
N TRP A 38 8.22 2.56 -16.03
CA TRP A 38 7.69 3.90 -15.89
C TRP A 38 7.87 4.74 -17.16
N LEU A 39 9.08 4.79 -17.73
CA LEU A 39 9.33 5.51 -18.99
C LEU A 39 8.48 4.97 -20.15
N MET A 40 8.18 3.67 -20.16
CA MET A 40 7.28 3.06 -21.13
C MET A 40 5.79 3.33 -20.85
N GLY A 41 5.43 3.77 -19.63
CA GLY A 41 4.04 4.01 -19.19
C GLY A 41 3.19 2.74 -19.03
N ILE A 42 3.80 1.57 -18.92
CA ILE A 42 3.09 0.28 -18.88
C ILE A 42 2.88 -0.27 -17.45
N GLN A 43 3.45 0.38 -16.44
CA GLN A 43 3.44 -0.08 -15.05
C GLN A 43 2.07 -0.59 -14.56
N PRO A 44 0.96 0.16 -14.72
CA PRO A 44 -0.32 -0.25 -14.14
C PRO A 44 -0.89 -1.55 -14.71
N LEU A 45 -0.40 -1.98 -15.87
CA LEU A 45 -0.80 -3.24 -16.51
C LEU A 45 0.27 -4.32 -16.36
N PHE A 46 1.54 -3.93 -16.41
CA PHE A 46 2.66 -4.87 -16.37
C PHE A 46 2.78 -5.57 -15.02
N TYR A 47 2.70 -4.83 -13.91
CA TYR A 47 2.82 -5.43 -12.58
C TYR A 47 1.71 -6.43 -12.25
N PRO A 48 0.42 -6.12 -12.48
CA PRO A 48 -0.63 -7.12 -12.35
C PRO A 48 -0.42 -8.34 -13.24
N ALA A 49 -0.03 -8.14 -14.50
CA ALA A 49 0.21 -9.23 -15.44
C ALA A 49 1.33 -10.17 -14.95
N VAL A 50 2.42 -9.62 -14.42
CA VAL A 50 3.52 -10.41 -13.85
C VAL A 50 3.05 -11.20 -12.64
N MET A 51 2.39 -10.56 -11.67
CA MET A 51 2.01 -11.23 -10.41
C MET A 51 0.92 -12.26 -10.61
N ILE A 52 -0.11 -11.95 -11.39
CA ILE A 52 -1.20 -12.87 -11.72
C ILE A 52 -0.66 -14.01 -12.60
N GLY A 53 0.22 -13.71 -13.57
CA GLY A 53 0.86 -14.71 -14.42
C GLY A 53 1.72 -15.68 -13.60
N LEU A 54 2.56 -15.19 -12.67
CA LEU A 54 3.33 -16.05 -11.78
C LEU A 54 2.43 -16.91 -10.89
N LEU A 55 1.37 -16.34 -10.33
CA LEU A 55 0.41 -17.09 -9.54
C LEU A 55 -0.26 -18.19 -10.37
N SER A 56 -0.72 -17.87 -11.58
CA SER A 56 -1.40 -18.83 -12.47
C SER A 56 -0.50 -20.01 -12.88
N VAL A 57 0.79 -19.74 -13.14
CA VAL A 57 1.77 -20.79 -13.51
C VAL A 57 2.10 -21.73 -12.35
N HIS A 58 2.14 -21.21 -11.11
CA HIS A 58 2.54 -22.01 -9.94
C HIS A 58 1.35 -22.52 -9.12
N PHE A 59 0.13 -22.10 -9.45
CA PHE A 59 -1.08 -22.53 -8.73
C PHE A 59 -1.26 -24.04 -8.80
N SER A 60 -1.49 -24.65 -7.64
CA SER A 60 -1.79 -26.07 -7.50
C SER A 60 -2.80 -26.28 -6.39
N LEU A 61 -3.86 -27.03 -6.68
CA LEU A 61 -4.88 -27.37 -5.68
C LEU A 61 -4.29 -28.27 -4.58
N ASP A 62 -3.38 -29.17 -4.92
CA ASP A 62 -2.74 -30.05 -3.94
C ASP A 62 -1.97 -29.24 -2.90
N LYS A 63 -1.18 -28.26 -3.35
CA LYS A 63 -0.47 -27.36 -2.43
C LYS A 63 -1.40 -26.53 -1.56
N LEU A 64 -2.56 -26.12 -2.09
CA LEU A 64 -3.56 -25.37 -1.33
C LEU A 64 -4.20 -26.22 -0.23
N ILE A 65 -4.39 -27.51 -0.47
CA ILE A 65 -4.91 -28.46 0.52
C ILE A 65 -3.86 -28.76 1.60
N GLU A 66 -2.60 -28.96 1.20
CA GLU A 66 -1.50 -29.21 2.13
C GLU A 66 -1.19 -27.99 3.01
N LYS A 67 -1.18 -26.79 2.41
CA LYS A 67 -0.87 -25.51 3.09
C LYS A 67 -1.97 -24.50 2.80
N PRO A 68 -3.09 -24.54 3.55
CA PRO A 68 -4.18 -23.59 3.32
C PRO A 68 -3.73 -22.16 3.59
N PHE A 69 -4.26 -21.25 2.79
CA PHE A 69 -4.00 -19.84 2.98
C PHE A 69 -4.42 -19.35 4.38
N PRO A 70 -3.70 -18.39 4.97
CA PRO A 70 -4.21 -17.62 6.08
C PRO A 70 -5.55 -16.96 5.73
N ILE A 71 -6.44 -16.82 6.72
CA ILE A 71 -7.75 -16.19 6.53
C ILE A 71 -7.63 -14.80 5.89
N ALA A 72 -6.55 -14.07 6.17
CA ALA A 72 -6.25 -12.78 5.54
C ALA A 72 -6.19 -12.85 4.01
N VAL A 73 -5.56 -13.89 3.44
CA VAL A 73 -5.45 -14.05 1.97
C VAL A 73 -6.82 -14.36 1.37
N TRP A 74 -7.62 -15.22 2.04
CA TRP A 74 -9.00 -15.47 1.63
C TRP A 74 -9.87 -14.21 1.68
N ALA A 75 -9.67 -13.34 2.66
CA ALA A 75 -10.42 -12.09 2.78
C ALA A 75 -10.12 -11.13 1.62
N TRP A 76 -8.86 -11.05 1.13
CA TRP A 76 -8.53 -10.29 -0.08
C TRP A 76 -9.11 -10.90 -1.35
N LEU A 77 -9.21 -12.23 -1.44
CA LEU A 77 -9.94 -12.88 -2.53
C LEU A 77 -11.43 -12.54 -2.49
N ALA A 78 -12.05 -12.61 -1.29
CA ALA A 78 -13.44 -12.23 -1.10
C ALA A 78 -13.70 -10.77 -1.50
N MET A 79 -12.81 -9.83 -1.12
CA MET A 79 -12.89 -8.43 -1.56
C MET A 79 -12.79 -8.30 -3.08
N SER A 80 -11.91 -9.08 -3.71
CA SER A 80 -11.76 -9.09 -5.17
C SER A 80 -13.04 -9.59 -5.85
N ILE A 81 -13.65 -10.66 -5.34
CA ILE A 81 -14.91 -11.21 -5.84
C ILE A 81 -16.05 -10.20 -5.65
N ALA A 82 -16.14 -9.56 -4.48
CA ALA A 82 -17.14 -8.53 -4.20
C ALA A 82 -17.05 -7.37 -5.21
N MET A 83 -15.81 -6.90 -5.49
CA MET A 83 -15.58 -5.86 -6.48
C MET A 83 -16.00 -6.29 -7.89
N LEU A 84 -15.65 -7.50 -8.30
CA LEU A 84 -16.01 -8.01 -9.62
C LEU A 84 -17.53 -8.13 -9.78
N TRP A 85 -18.21 -8.65 -8.76
CA TRP A 85 -19.64 -8.84 -8.76
C TRP A 85 -20.38 -7.49 -8.83
N THR A 86 -20.04 -6.55 -7.97
CA THR A 86 -20.68 -5.22 -8.00
C THR A 86 -20.40 -4.48 -9.29
N ALA A 87 -19.19 -4.58 -9.86
CA ALA A 87 -18.88 -4.01 -11.17
C ALA A 87 -19.72 -4.63 -12.29
N ALA A 88 -19.92 -5.95 -12.28
CA ALA A 88 -20.77 -6.64 -13.25
C ALA A 88 -22.23 -6.17 -13.18
N LEU A 89 -22.77 -6.01 -11.95
CA LEU A 89 -24.12 -5.46 -11.74
C LEU A 89 -24.22 -4.01 -12.25
N GLY A 90 -23.23 -3.17 -11.91
CA GLY A 90 -23.21 -1.77 -12.33
C GLY A 90 -23.11 -1.59 -13.85
N ILE A 91 -22.38 -2.47 -14.56
CA ILE A 91 -22.31 -2.49 -16.02
C ILE A 91 -23.66 -2.90 -16.61
N ASN A 92 -24.29 -3.91 -16.05
CA ASN A 92 -25.59 -4.39 -16.50
C ASN A 92 -26.68 -3.30 -16.37
N ASP A 93 -26.71 -2.58 -15.24
CA ASP A 93 -27.65 -1.49 -15.00
C ASP A 93 -27.51 -0.33 -16.00
N MET A 94 -26.30 -0.05 -16.49
CA MET A 94 -26.04 1.00 -17.46
C MET A 94 -26.35 0.60 -18.91
N GLY A 95 -26.79 -0.64 -19.13
CA GLY A 95 -26.78 -1.26 -20.46
C GLY A 95 -25.36 -1.60 -20.87
N PHE A 96 -25.11 -2.86 -21.23
CA PHE A 96 -23.78 -3.39 -21.50
C PHE A 96 -22.97 -2.50 -22.46
N ASN A 97 -21.85 -1.97 -21.98
CA ASN A 97 -20.88 -1.22 -22.79
C ASN A 97 -19.52 -1.89 -22.70
N LEU A 98 -19.00 -2.36 -23.84
CA LEU A 98 -17.72 -3.07 -23.90
C LEU A 98 -16.54 -2.25 -23.35
N GLN A 99 -16.50 -0.93 -23.60
CA GLN A 99 -15.42 -0.08 -23.11
C GLN A 99 -15.44 0.02 -21.58
N VAL A 100 -16.62 0.17 -20.99
CA VAL A 100 -16.80 0.19 -19.52
C VAL A 100 -16.43 -1.18 -18.93
N ALA A 101 -16.84 -2.27 -19.56
CA ALA A 101 -16.51 -3.63 -19.13
C ALA A 101 -14.98 -3.89 -19.16
N LEU A 102 -14.30 -3.48 -20.24
CA LEU A 102 -12.83 -3.58 -20.33
C LEU A 102 -12.13 -2.72 -19.27
N ALA A 103 -12.57 -1.49 -19.08
CA ALA A 103 -12.01 -0.61 -18.06
C ALA A 103 -12.20 -1.16 -16.64
N ALA A 104 -13.39 -1.72 -16.33
CA ALA A 104 -13.68 -2.38 -15.06
C ALA A 104 -12.81 -3.63 -14.85
N THR A 105 -12.61 -4.46 -15.89
CA THR A 105 -11.75 -5.63 -15.85
C THR A 105 -10.29 -5.26 -15.57
N VAL A 106 -9.76 -4.24 -16.25
CA VAL A 106 -8.41 -3.72 -16.00
C VAL A 106 -8.30 -3.20 -14.56
N THR A 107 -9.31 -2.48 -14.08
CA THR A 107 -9.34 -1.96 -12.70
C THR A 107 -9.38 -3.09 -11.67
N PHE A 108 -10.16 -4.12 -11.92
CA PHE A 108 -10.19 -5.34 -11.10
C PHE A 108 -8.80 -6.00 -11.02
N MET A 109 -8.17 -6.24 -12.18
CA MET A 109 -6.87 -6.90 -12.25
C MET A 109 -5.76 -6.12 -11.53
N LYS A 110 -5.73 -4.79 -11.65
CA LYS A 110 -4.68 -3.93 -11.07
C LYS A 110 -4.91 -3.53 -9.62
N SER A 111 -6.06 -3.87 -9.02
CA SER A 111 -6.45 -3.47 -7.68
C SER A 111 -6.41 -4.65 -6.69
N TYR A 112 -7.55 -5.01 -6.12
CA TYR A 112 -7.63 -6.00 -5.03
C TYR A 112 -7.23 -7.42 -5.46
N PHE A 113 -7.49 -7.80 -6.73
CA PHE A 113 -7.07 -9.10 -7.24
C PHE A 113 -5.54 -9.22 -7.34
N MET A 114 -4.85 -8.15 -7.72
CA MET A 114 -3.39 -8.13 -7.67
C MET A 114 -2.86 -8.20 -6.24
N ILE A 115 -3.50 -7.52 -5.27
CA ILE A 115 -3.12 -7.64 -3.85
C ILE A 115 -3.25 -9.09 -3.42
N PHE A 116 -4.37 -9.75 -3.72
CA PHE A 116 -4.55 -11.18 -3.48
C PHE A 116 -3.43 -12.00 -4.13
N ALA A 117 -3.12 -11.77 -5.40
CA ALA A 117 -2.08 -12.52 -6.12
C ALA A 117 -0.70 -12.35 -5.48
N CYS A 118 -0.34 -11.13 -5.05
CA CYS A 118 0.90 -10.84 -4.35
C CYS A 118 0.99 -11.58 -3.01
N LEU A 119 -0.08 -11.60 -2.24
CA LEU A 119 -0.12 -12.27 -0.94
C LEU A 119 -0.16 -13.80 -1.07
N ALA A 120 -0.80 -14.33 -2.10
CA ALA A 120 -0.96 -15.76 -2.34
C ALA A 120 0.28 -16.42 -2.96
N LEU A 121 1.04 -15.71 -3.80
CA LEU A 121 2.15 -16.28 -4.56
C LEU A 121 3.19 -17.05 -3.72
N PRO A 122 3.64 -16.56 -2.54
CA PRO A 122 4.64 -17.25 -1.73
C PRO A 122 4.20 -18.63 -1.21
N PHE A 123 2.91 -18.94 -1.24
CA PHE A 123 2.37 -20.25 -0.85
C PHE A 123 2.53 -21.30 -1.94
N PHE A 124 2.72 -20.90 -3.18
CA PHE A 124 2.85 -21.79 -4.34
C PHE A 124 4.26 -21.83 -4.93
N ALA A 125 4.97 -20.71 -4.82
CA ALA A 125 6.30 -20.53 -5.36
C ALA A 125 7.29 -20.10 -4.28
N ARG A 126 8.54 -20.53 -4.41
CA ARG A 126 9.61 -20.05 -3.52
C ARG A 126 9.85 -18.57 -3.80
N VAL A 127 9.55 -17.72 -2.80
CA VAL A 127 9.78 -16.27 -2.82
C VAL A 127 10.34 -15.84 -1.47
N ARG A 128 11.65 -15.64 -1.41
CA ARG A 128 12.34 -15.20 -0.19
C ARG A 128 12.16 -13.72 0.06
N VAL A 129 11.94 -13.34 1.33
CA VAL A 129 11.78 -11.95 1.76
C VAL A 129 13.03 -11.12 1.42
N GLU A 130 14.22 -11.70 1.59
CA GLU A 130 15.51 -11.07 1.36
C GLU A 130 15.69 -10.63 -0.11
N VAL A 131 15.15 -11.40 -1.05
CA VAL A 131 15.22 -11.09 -2.48
C VAL A 131 14.42 -9.84 -2.81
N ILE A 132 13.20 -9.74 -2.29
CA ILE A 132 12.35 -8.56 -2.49
C ILE A 132 12.94 -7.35 -1.75
N THR A 133 13.39 -7.53 -0.51
CA THR A 133 14.05 -6.49 0.27
C THR A 133 15.28 -5.93 -0.46
N ARG A 134 16.13 -6.79 -0.99
CA ARG A 134 17.32 -6.41 -1.76
C ARG A 134 16.98 -5.66 -3.04
N ALA A 135 15.99 -6.15 -3.80
CA ALA A 135 15.52 -5.49 -5.02
C ALA A 135 14.94 -4.10 -4.72
N THR A 136 14.10 -4.02 -3.68
CA THR A 136 13.52 -2.74 -3.21
C THR A 136 14.60 -1.78 -2.76
N ALA A 137 15.63 -2.25 -2.04
CA ALA A 137 16.74 -1.40 -1.61
C ALA A 137 17.53 -0.81 -2.80
N TRP A 138 17.78 -1.59 -3.85
CA TRP A 138 18.41 -1.09 -5.07
C TRP A 138 17.54 -0.07 -5.81
N MET A 139 16.24 -0.37 -5.99
CA MET A 139 15.29 0.56 -6.60
C MET A 139 15.27 1.88 -5.82
N THR A 140 15.19 1.80 -4.50
CA THR A 140 15.09 2.97 -3.62
C THR A 140 16.38 3.79 -3.57
N ALA A 141 17.55 3.14 -3.59
CA ALA A 141 18.83 3.84 -3.76
C ALA A 141 18.87 4.60 -5.10
N GLY A 142 18.30 4.01 -6.16
CA GLY A 142 18.14 4.63 -7.47
C GLY A 142 17.26 5.90 -7.47
N PHE A 143 16.40 6.11 -6.47
CA PHE A 143 15.60 7.34 -6.34
C PHE A 143 16.50 8.58 -6.26
N LEU A 144 17.66 8.52 -5.58
CA LEU A 144 18.59 9.64 -5.50
C LEU A 144 19.06 10.08 -6.88
N VAL A 145 19.44 9.13 -7.71
CA VAL A 145 19.88 9.40 -9.08
C VAL A 145 18.75 9.98 -9.92
N THR A 146 17.57 9.39 -9.82
CA THR A 146 16.39 9.86 -10.59
C THR A 146 15.95 11.24 -10.15
N ILE A 147 15.94 11.54 -8.85
CA ILE A 147 15.63 12.89 -8.34
C ILE A 147 16.66 13.89 -8.89
N ALA A 148 17.97 13.58 -8.82
CA ALA A 148 19.02 14.45 -9.33
C ALA A 148 18.85 14.72 -10.83
N ILE A 149 18.55 13.70 -11.63
CA ILE A 149 18.29 13.85 -13.07
C ILE A 149 17.05 14.74 -13.30
N GLN A 150 15.94 14.50 -12.63
CA GLN A 150 14.70 15.26 -12.80
C GLN A 150 14.87 16.72 -12.38
N VAL A 151 15.61 16.98 -11.30
CA VAL A 151 15.96 18.33 -10.85
C VAL A 151 16.82 19.04 -11.90
N ALA A 152 17.85 18.35 -12.42
CA ALA A 152 18.69 18.90 -13.48
C ALA A 152 17.87 19.22 -14.75
N MET A 153 16.99 18.32 -15.19
CA MET A 153 16.09 18.56 -16.32
C MET A 153 15.17 19.77 -16.10
N LEU A 154 14.66 19.96 -14.89
CA LEU A 154 13.82 21.11 -14.55
C LEU A 154 14.58 22.43 -14.68
N PHE A 155 15.81 22.51 -14.16
CA PHE A 155 16.66 23.72 -14.25
C PHE A 155 17.12 23.98 -15.69
N LEU A 156 17.40 22.94 -16.46
CA LEU A 156 17.78 23.04 -17.86
C LEU A 156 16.57 23.27 -18.79
N LYS A 157 15.35 23.29 -18.24
CA LYS A 157 14.08 23.41 -18.98
C LYS A 157 13.89 22.33 -20.06
N ILE A 158 14.38 21.13 -19.82
CA ILE A 158 14.28 19.98 -20.71
C ILE A 158 13.04 19.16 -20.32
N GLY A 159 12.26 18.72 -21.31
CA GLY A 159 11.19 17.73 -21.11
C GLY A 159 9.79 18.27 -20.79
N GLY A 160 9.58 19.58 -20.71
CA GLY A 160 8.26 20.22 -20.71
C GLY A 160 7.23 19.71 -19.67
N GLY A 161 7.67 19.19 -18.52
CA GLY A 161 6.81 18.69 -17.43
C GLY A 161 6.33 17.23 -17.59
N GLY A 162 6.58 16.58 -18.69
CA GLY A 162 6.24 15.17 -18.92
C GLY A 162 5.66 14.88 -20.32
N TYR A 163 5.42 13.59 -20.60
CA TYR A 163 4.86 13.12 -21.88
C TYR A 163 3.89 11.96 -21.69
N THR A 164 3.07 11.71 -22.69
CA THR A 164 2.20 10.53 -22.73
C THR A 164 2.85 9.48 -23.62
N PRO A 165 3.24 8.30 -23.08
CA PRO A 165 3.85 7.23 -23.84
C PRO A 165 2.94 6.71 -24.97
N LEU A 166 3.53 6.22 -26.06
CA LEU A 166 2.77 5.68 -27.19
C LEU A 166 1.82 4.55 -26.80
N LEU A 167 2.26 3.64 -25.92
CA LEU A 167 1.42 2.56 -25.42
C LEU A 167 0.20 3.07 -24.63
N ALA A 168 0.33 4.18 -23.93
CA ALA A 168 -0.79 4.80 -23.22
C ALA A 168 -1.89 5.30 -24.14
N SER A 169 -1.56 5.67 -25.37
CA SER A 169 -2.54 6.12 -26.36
C SER A 169 -3.40 4.98 -26.93
N LEU A 170 -2.90 3.74 -26.87
CA LEU A 170 -3.58 2.55 -27.38
C LEU A 170 -4.54 1.91 -26.36
N LEU A 171 -4.41 2.28 -25.07
CA LEU A 171 -5.18 1.67 -24.00
C LEU A 171 -6.47 2.45 -23.75
N PRO A 172 -7.61 1.76 -23.56
CA PRO A 172 -8.85 2.38 -23.14
C PRO A 172 -8.76 2.81 -21.66
N GLY A 173 -9.36 3.95 -21.31
CA GLY A 173 -9.47 4.42 -19.92
C GLY A 173 -8.79 5.77 -19.67
N ASP A 174 -8.60 6.10 -18.39
CA ASP A 174 -7.99 7.36 -17.99
C ASP A 174 -6.49 7.41 -18.34
N LYS A 175 -6.15 8.26 -19.29
CA LYS A 175 -4.77 8.48 -19.75
C LYS A 175 -3.91 9.19 -18.69
N GLY A 176 -4.51 9.78 -17.66
CA GLY A 176 -3.79 10.50 -16.60
C GLY A 176 -2.87 9.59 -15.81
N SER A 177 -3.30 8.37 -15.48
CA SER A 177 -2.51 7.39 -14.72
C SER A 177 -1.34 6.76 -15.51
N LEU A 178 -1.33 6.92 -16.82
CA LEU A 178 -0.29 6.40 -17.72
C LEU A 178 0.69 7.49 -18.18
N ARG A 179 0.45 8.74 -17.79
CA ARG A 179 1.31 9.87 -18.14
C ARG A 179 2.60 9.82 -17.32
N VAL A 180 3.72 9.98 -18.01
CA VAL A 180 5.04 10.17 -17.36
C VAL A 180 5.17 11.65 -17.01
N ILE A 181 5.28 11.93 -15.71
CA ILE A 181 5.38 13.30 -15.17
C ILE A 181 6.78 13.49 -14.60
N PHE A 182 7.45 14.57 -14.98
CA PHE A 182 8.74 14.97 -14.43
C PHE A 182 8.57 15.96 -13.27
N ALA A 183 9.69 16.32 -12.64
CA ALA A 183 9.69 17.32 -11.57
C ALA A 183 9.14 18.67 -12.05
N ALA A 184 8.41 19.32 -11.17
CA ALA A 184 7.87 20.66 -11.40
C ALA A 184 8.02 21.52 -10.15
N PHE A 185 8.05 22.85 -10.32
CA PHE A 185 7.95 23.75 -9.18
C PHE A 185 6.51 23.76 -8.65
N SER A 186 6.40 23.61 -7.34
CA SER A 186 5.13 23.65 -6.61
C SER A 186 5.30 24.46 -5.34
N LYS A 187 4.23 24.96 -4.75
CA LYS A 187 4.26 25.58 -3.43
C LYS A 187 4.04 24.51 -2.36
N PHE A 188 4.99 24.39 -1.44
CA PHE A 188 4.84 23.56 -0.25
C PHE A 188 4.92 24.44 0.99
N LEU A 189 3.86 24.52 1.79
CA LEU A 189 3.72 25.44 2.93
C LEU A 189 4.01 26.92 2.58
N GLY A 190 3.66 27.35 1.36
CA GLY A 190 3.89 28.71 0.88
C GLY A 190 5.28 28.97 0.29
N VAL A 191 6.22 28.01 0.40
CA VAL A 191 7.59 28.13 -0.15
C VAL A 191 7.66 27.41 -1.51
N PRO A 192 8.29 28.01 -2.54
CA PRO A 192 8.53 27.29 -3.79
C PRO A 192 9.45 26.10 -3.55
N PHE A 193 9.01 24.91 -3.97
CA PHE A 193 9.69 23.65 -3.77
C PHE A 193 9.67 22.80 -5.03
N VAL A 194 10.73 22.02 -5.29
CA VAL A 194 10.74 21.08 -6.40
C VAL A 194 9.99 19.81 -6.00
N ARG A 195 8.89 19.56 -6.68
CA ARG A 195 8.04 18.41 -6.46
C ARG A 195 8.22 17.40 -7.57
N THR A 196 8.32 16.12 -7.23
CA THR A 196 8.36 15.03 -8.20
C THR A 196 7.36 13.93 -7.84
N VAL A 197 7.01 13.12 -8.82
CA VAL A 197 6.23 11.89 -8.65
C VAL A 197 7.06 10.62 -8.84
N LEU A 198 8.33 10.75 -9.27
CA LEU A 198 9.21 9.65 -9.66
C LEU A 198 8.46 8.62 -10.54
N TYR A 199 8.38 7.39 -10.07
CA TYR A 199 7.77 6.27 -10.80
C TYR A 199 6.28 6.07 -10.49
N THR A 200 5.62 7.03 -9.85
CA THR A 200 4.20 6.95 -9.49
C THR A 200 3.39 8.00 -10.25
N PRO A 201 2.08 7.83 -10.40
CA PRO A 201 1.26 8.78 -11.15
C PRO A 201 0.96 10.07 -10.36
N ASP A 202 1.10 10.05 -9.02
CA ASP A 202 0.67 11.15 -8.16
C ASP A 202 1.61 11.28 -6.94
N PRO A 203 1.90 12.52 -6.48
CA PRO A 203 2.77 12.76 -5.34
C PRO A 203 2.34 12.10 -4.02
N PRO A 204 1.06 12.05 -3.61
CA PRO A 204 0.62 11.27 -2.46
C PRO A 204 0.99 9.78 -2.54
N ILE A 205 0.91 9.19 -3.74
CA ILE A 205 1.31 7.79 -3.95
C ILE A 205 2.83 7.63 -3.82
N LEU A 206 3.61 8.59 -4.34
CA LEU A 206 5.06 8.59 -4.12
C LEU A 206 5.39 8.66 -2.63
N GLY A 207 4.71 9.54 -1.89
CA GLY A 207 4.94 9.70 -0.46
C GLY A 207 4.75 8.40 0.31
N ILE A 208 3.63 7.70 0.12
CA ILE A 208 3.40 6.41 0.80
C ILE A 208 4.34 5.31 0.27
N CYS A 209 4.64 5.29 -1.03
CA CYS A 209 5.63 4.40 -1.62
C CYS A 209 6.99 4.56 -0.94
N ALA A 210 7.44 5.80 -0.74
CA ALA A 210 8.70 6.11 -0.06
C ALA A 210 8.70 5.65 1.41
N VAL A 211 7.58 5.84 2.15
CA VAL A 211 7.43 5.32 3.52
C VAL A 211 7.57 3.81 3.55
N LEU A 212 6.86 3.10 2.66
CA LEU A 212 6.91 1.64 2.60
C LEU A 212 8.30 1.13 2.18
N CYS A 213 8.94 1.76 1.19
CA CYS A 213 10.33 1.48 0.83
C CYS A 213 11.28 1.67 2.02
N PHE A 214 11.11 2.77 2.77
CA PHE A 214 11.93 3.03 3.97
C PHE A 214 11.82 1.88 4.97
N LEU A 215 10.60 1.46 5.30
CA LEU A 215 10.34 0.40 6.28
C LEU A 215 10.88 -0.98 5.81
N ILE A 216 10.71 -1.32 4.53
CA ILE A 216 11.28 -2.54 3.94
C ILE A 216 12.82 -2.50 4.03
N CYS A 217 13.42 -1.36 3.66
CA CYS A 217 14.88 -1.20 3.65
C CYS A 217 15.52 -1.24 5.04
N LEU A 218 14.76 -1.04 6.14
CA LEU A 218 15.25 -1.27 7.50
C LEU A 218 15.69 -2.73 7.72
N SER A 219 15.10 -3.67 6.97
CA SER A 219 15.41 -5.11 7.04
C SER A 219 16.56 -5.53 6.12
N GLU A 220 17.16 -4.62 5.31
CA GLU A 220 18.28 -4.94 4.44
C GLU A 220 19.55 -5.21 5.27
N THR A 221 20.21 -6.34 4.98
CA THR A 221 21.41 -6.80 5.70
C THR A 221 22.68 -6.09 5.24
N ASN A 222 22.77 -5.72 3.96
CA ASN A 222 23.90 -4.97 3.42
C ASN A 222 23.88 -3.52 3.92
N LYS A 223 24.75 -3.21 4.89
CA LYS A 223 24.79 -1.91 5.57
C LYS A 223 25.00 -0.71 4.62
N PRO A 224 25.95 -0.71 3.66
CA PRO A 224 26.07 0.37 2.68
C PRO A 224 24.81 0.57 1.86
N LEU A 225 24.28 -0.50 1.24
CA LEU A 225 23.07 -0.44 0.42
C LEU A 225 21.88 0.08 1.24
N ARG A 226 21.70 -0.41 2.47
CA ARG A 226 20.66 0.05 3.39
C ARG A 226 20.73 1.56 3.62
N LYS A 227 21.93 2.12 3.87
CA LYS A 227 22.10 3.56 4.09
C LYS A 227 21.69 4.37 2.86
N PHE A 228 22.13 3.98 1.66
CA PHE A 228 21.75 4.65 0.41
C PHE A 228 20.25 4.51 0.12
N ALA A 229 19.67 3.34 0.36
CA ALA A 229 18.23 3.12 0.19
C ALA A 229 17.40 3.97 1.16
N LEU A 230 17.76 4.03 2.44
CA LEU A 230 17.07 4.89 3.41
C LEU A 230 17.18 6.37 3.05
N ALA A 231 18.35 6.83 2.59
CA ALA A 231 18.54 8.18 2.08
C ALA A 231 17.68 8.45 0.84
N GLY A 232 17.58 7.49 -0.09
CA GLY A 232 16.75 7.57 -1.28
C GLY A 232 15.27 7.64 -0.95
N ALA A 233 14.79 6.80 -0.03
CA ALA A 233 13.42 6.82 0.44
C ALA A 233 13.06 8.15 1.12
N PHE A 234 13.94 8.65 1.97
CA PHE A 234 13.74 9.93 2.66
C PHE A 234 13.73 11.11 1.69
N ALA A 235 14.66 11.12 0.72
CA ALA A 235 14.68 12.13 -0.34
C ALA A 235 13.40 12.09 -1.19
N ALA A 236 12.91 10.91 -1.57
CA ALA A 236 11.66 10.75 -2.31
C ALA A 236 10.45 11.21 -1.50
N LEU A 237 10.43 10.93 -0.19
CA LEU A 237 9.37 11.39 0.72
C LEU A 237 9.31 12.91 0.76
N LEU A 238 10.46 13.58 0.92
CA LEU A 238 10.53 15.06 0.89
C LEU A 238 10.10 15.60 -0.49
N ALA A 239 10.65 15.01 -1.57
CA ALA A 239 10.36 15.44 -2.94
C ALA A 239 8.89 15.22 -3.35
N SER A 240 8.19 14.28 -2.71
CA SER A 240 6.73 14.09 -2.90
C SER A 240 5.92 15.26 -2.37
N SER A 241 6.43 15.98 -1.36
CA SER A 241 5.71 17.05 -0.65
C SER A 241 4.34 16.60 -0.12
N SER A 242 4.19 15.31 0.19
CA SER A 242 2.95 14.73 0.70
C SER A 242 2.86 14.88 2.21
N ARG A 243 2.00 15.78 2.69
CA ARG A 243 1.83 16.05 4.13
C ARG A 243 1.43 14.79 4.92
N SER A 244 0.50 14.01 4.39
CA SER A 244 0.07 12.77 5.05
C SER A 244 1.20 11.75 5.14
N ALA A 245 2.00 11.56 4.09
CA ALA A 245 3.11 10.62 4.10
C ALA A 245 4.25 11.07 5.04
N LEU A 246 4.52 12.38 5.11
CA LEU A 246 5.48 12.95 6.07
C LEU A 246 5.09 12.70 7.52
N LEU A 247 3.80 12.63 7.84
CA LEU A 247 3.31 12.25 9.17
C LEU A 247 3.31 10.73 9.37
N CYS A 248 3.09 9.93 8.32
CA CYS A 248 3.06 8.48 8.42
C CYS A 248 4.42 7.88 8.79
N LEU A 249 5.55 8.44 8.29
CA LEU A 249 6.87 7.89 8.59
C LEU A 249 7.24 7.96 10.08
N PRO A 250 7.22 9.14 10.75
CA PRO A 250 7.53 9.21 12.18
C PRO A 250 6.56 8.39 13.03
N LEU A 251 5.27 8.35 12.67
CA LEU A 251 4.30 7.51 13.36
C LEU A 251 4.63 6.02 13.24
N ALA A 252 4.97 5.54 12.03
CA ALA A 252 5.38 4.15 11.80
C ALA A 252 6.66 3.79 12.58
N LEU A 253 7.65 4.69 12.62
CA LEU A 253 8.87 4.49 13.40
C LEU A 253 8.60 4.48 14.91
N LEU A 254 7.77 5.39 15.42
CA LEU A 254 7.34 5.41 16.81
C LEU A 254 6.64 4.11 17.20
N MET A 255 5.75 3.60 16.37
CA MET A 255 5.11 2.30 16.57
C MET A 255 6.13 1.16 16.59
N GLY A 256 7.13 1.18 15.69
CA GLY A 256 8.23 0.22 15.72
C GLY A 256 9.00 0.23 17.06
N LEU A 257 9.26 1.41 17.63
CA LEU A 257 9.88 1.55 18.96
C LEU A 257 9.00 0.99 20.07
N CYS A 258 7.66 1.12 19.98
CA CYS A 258 6.74 0.53 20.94
C CYS A 258 6.82 -1.02 20.97
N PHE A 259 7.14 -1.65 19.86
CA PHE A 259 7.39 -3.10 19.83
C PHE A 259 8.72 -3.49 20.47
N GLU A 260 9.77 -2.68 20.32
CA GLU A 260 11.11 -2.97 20.83
C GLU A 260 11.27 -2.71 22.31
N SER A 261 10.67 -1.63 22.80
CA SER A 261 10.86 -1.16 24.18
C SER A 261 9.59 -1.24 24.99
N GLY A 262 9.65 -2.02 26.07
CA GLY A 262 8.56 -2.08 27.06
C GLY A 262 8.26 -0.70 27.68
N LEU A 263 9.29 0.14 27.84
CA LEU A 263 9.14 1.50 28.35
C LEU A 263 8.30 2.38 27.40
N PHE A 264 8.62 2.39 26.09
CA PHE A 264 7.86 3.16 25.10
C PHE A 264 6.42 2.66 25.01
N ARG A 265 6.20 1.34 25.07
CA ARG A 265 4.87 0.75 25.10
C ARG A 265 4.07 1.19 26.31
N GLN A 266 4.68 1.14 27.49
CA GLN A 266 4.03 1.60 28.72
C GLN A 266 3.75 3.10 28.67
N LEU A 267 4.71 3.91 28.21
CA LEU A 267 4.55 5.36 28.09
C LEU A 267 3.43 5.72 27.11
N SER A 268 3.34 5.04 25.98
CA SER A 268 2.26 5.27 24.99
C SER A 268 0.89 4.89 25.57
N LEU A 269 0.78 3.76 26.28
CA LEU A 269 -0.46 3.35 26.95
C LEU A 269 -0.84 4.34 28.08
N TRP A 270 0.13 4.79 28.86
CA TRP A 270 -0.09 5.81 29.90
C TRP A 270 -0.57 7.14 29.27
N LEU A 271 0.08 7.59 28.21
CA LEU A 271 -0.30 8.82 27.50
C LEU A 271 -1.72 8.73 26.96
N MET A 272 -2.06 7.60 26.30
CA MET A 272 -3.42 7.37 25.81
C MET A 272 -4.44 7.33 26.96
N SER A 273 -4.13 6.66 28.05
CA SER A 273 -5.03 6.56 29.21
C SER A 273 -5.24 7.92 29.87
N VAL A 274 -4.17 8.67 30.11
CA VAL A 274 -4.25 10.03 30.69
C VAL A 274 -5.02 10.97 29.79
N THR A 275 -4.79 10.89 28.46
CA THR A 275 -5.55 11.69 27.48
C THR A 275 -7.03 11.34 27.52
N PHE A 276 -7.35 10.04 27.53
CA PHE A 276 -8.75 9.58 27.58
C PHE A 276 -9.45 10.00 28.89
N ILE A 277 -8.80 9.83 30.04
CA ILE A 277 -9.32 10.25 31.34
C ILE A 277 -9.48 11.77 31.39
N GLY A 278 -8.48 12.52 30.91
CA GLY A 278 -8.54 13.97 30.84
C GLY A 278 -9.71 14.47 29.99
N CYS A 279 -9.91 13.89 28.82
CA CYS A 279 -11.06 14.20 27.95
C CYS A 279 -12.39 13.89 28.65
N SER A 280 -12.47 12.72 29.32
CA SER A 280 -13.69 12.31 30.03
C SER A 280 -14.03 13.26 31.20
N ILE A 281 -13.03 13.70 31.97
CA ILE A 281 -13.22 14.61 33.12
C ILE A 281 -13.62 16.02 32.62
N LEU A 282 -13.01 16.49 31.55
CA LEU A 282 -13.27 17.82 31.00
C LEU A 282 -14.52 17.87 30.10
N GLY A 283 -15.20 16.74 29.89
CA GLY A 283 -16.34 16.63 28.97
C GLY A 283 -15.98 16.98 27.52
N LEU A 284 -14.69 16.94 27.18
CA LEU A 284 -14.19 17.25 25.85
C LEU A 284 -14.38 16.06 24.93
N THR A 285 -15.01 16.27 23.80
CA THR A 285 -14.97 15.28 22.74
C THR A 285 -13.57 15.19 22.13
N PHE A 286 -13.19 14.02 21.65
CA PHE A 286 -11.91 13.82 20.96
C PHE A 286 -11.68 14.83 19.82
N LYS A 287 -12.77 15.27 19.20
CA LYS A 287 -12.79 16.32 18.17
C LYS A 287 -12.34 17.68 18.72
N GLU A 288 -12.78 18.06 19.91
CA GLU A 288 -12.42 19.32 20.57
C GLU A 288 -10.98 19.32 21.10
N LEU A 289 -10.51 18.17 21.57
CA LEU A 289 -9.11 18.01 21.97
C LEU A 289 -8.14 18.20 20.80
N LEU A 290 -8.52 17.69 19.61
CA LEU A 290 -7.74 17.88 18.38
C LEU A 290 -7.93 19.28 17.77
N ALA A 291 -9.02 19.97 18.09
CA ALA A 291 -9.30 21.29 17.51
C ALA A 291 -8.27 22.35 17.93
N LYS A 292 -7.91 22.43 19.22
CA LYS A 292 -6.93 23.43 19.70
C LYS A 292 -5.53 23.32 19.11
N PRO A 293 -4.86 22.13 19.08
CA PRO A 293 -3.62 22.04 18.31
C PRO A 293 -3.83 22.19 16.79
N MET A 294 -5.04 21.90 16.26
CA MET A 294 -5.36 22.12 14.86
C MET A 294 -5.57 23.61 14.51
N GLU A 295 -5.98 24.49 15.43
CA GLU A 295 -6.05 25.94 15.18
C GLU A 295 -4.68 26.54 14.82
N GLY A 296 -3.60 26.09 15.45
CA GLY A 296 -2.23 26.42 15.02
C GLY A 296 -1.86 25.87 13.64
N PHE A 297 -2.45 24.73 13.26
CA PHE A 297 -2.35 24.15 11.92
C PHE A 297 -3.33 24.78 10.92
N ASP A 298 -4.41 25.42 11.38
CA ASP A 298 -5.41 26.04 10.50
C ASP A 298 -4.84 27.25 9.74
N GLN A 299 -3.89 28.00 10.30
CA GLN A 299 -3.14 29.02 9.54
C GLN A 299 -2.30 28.41 8.40
N VAL A 300 -1.79 27.20 8.61
CA VAL A 300 -1.11 26.41 7.57
C VAL A 300 -2.14 25.77 6.62
N ARG A 301 -3.32 25.47 7.11
CA ARG A 301 -4.45 24.92 6.37
C ARG A 301 -5.14 25.96 5.50
N GLU A 302 -5.29 27.21 5.94
CA GLU A 302 -5.81 28.31 5.11
C GLU A 302 -4.91 28.59 3.91
N LYS A 303 -3.58 28.51 4.07
CA LYS A 303 -2.63 28.63 2.94
C LYS A 303 -2.61 27.40 2.02
N ALA A 304 -3.28 26.30 2.39
CA ALA A 304 -3.43 25.06 1.65
C ALA A 304 -4.90 24.69 1.47
N ALA A 305 -5.81 25.62 1.72
CA ALA A 305 -7.25 25.40 1.81
C ALA A 305 -7.86 24.84 0.52
N ASP A 306 -7.38 25.29 -0.64
CA ASP A 306 -7.94 24.92 -1.93
C ASP A 306 -7.96 23.40 -2.14
N SER A 307 -6.82 22.72 -2.05
CA SER A 307 -6.76 21.27 -2.35
C SER A 307 -7.34 20.35 -1.27
N SER A 308 -7.46 20.81 -0.01
CA SER A 308 -8.07 20.02 1.08
C SER A 308 -9.58 20.15 1.07
N GLY A 309 -10.10 21.35 0.79
CA GLY A 309 -11.52 21.61 0.62
C GLY A 309 -12.12 20.87 -0.55
N GLU A 310 -11.42 20.84 -1.70
CA GLU A 310 -11.80 20.10 -2.89
C GLU A 310 -11.94 18.60 -2.62
N ARG A 311 -10.96 18.00 -1.93
CA ARG A 311 -11.01 16.57 -1.55
C ARG A 311 -12.19 16.29 -0.62
N ALA A 312 -12.42 17.13 0.38
CA ALA A 312 -13.55 16.99 1.29
C ALA A 312 -14.89 17.05 0.55
N LEU A 313 -15.02 18.00 -0.40
CA LEU A 313 -16.21 18.12 -1.24
C LEU A 313 -16.46 16.86 -2.07
N VAL A 314 -15.43 16.32 -2.73
CA VAL A 314 -15.58 15.09 -3.52
C VAL A 314 -15.95 13.90 -2.63
N VAL A 315 -15.34 13.77 -1.45
CA VAL A 315 -15.70 12.71 -0.49
C VAL A 315 -17.14 12.86 -0.02
N GLN A 316 -17.57 14.07 0.30
CA GLN A 316 -18.94 14.35 0.69
C GLN A 316 -19.93 13.98 -0.42
N ARG A 317 -19.70 14.44 -1.66
CA ARG A 317 -20.53 14.09 -2.82
C ARG A 317 -20.54 12.58 -3.10
N THR A 318 -19.42 11.91 -2.86
CA THR A 318 -19.31 10.45 -2.99
C THR A 318 -20.19 9.74 -1.95
N LEU A 319 -20.24 10.24 -0.71
CA LEU A 319 -21.08 9.66 0.35
C LEU A 319 -22.59 9.99 0.13
N GLU A 320 -22.88 11.16 -0.39
CA GLU A 320 -24.26 11.51 -0.80
C GLU A 320 -24.77 10.55 -1.88
N ALA A 321 -23.97 10.32 -2.93
CA ALA A 321 -24.31 9.38 -4.00
C ALA A 321 -24.38 7.91 -3.53
N TRP A 322 -23.59 7.52 -2.52
CA TRP A 322 -23.68 6.18 -1.92
C TRP A 322 -25.03 5.93 -1.26
N GLN A 323 -25.65 6.94 -0.64
CA GLN A 323 -26.94 6.79 0.05
C GLN A 323 -28.06 6.32 -0.89
N GLU A 324 -27.95 6.52 -2.19
CA GLU A 324 -28.91 6.04 -3.20
C GLU A 324 -28.79 4.52 -3.47
N SER A 325 -27.59 3.91 -3.21
CA SER A 325 -27.37 2.46 -3.35
C SER A 325 -26.50 1.93 -2.19
N PRO A 326 -27.02 1.88 -0.94
CA PRO A 326 -26.19 1.68 0.25
C PRO A 326 -25.63 0.26 0.38
N TRP A 327 -26.33 -0.77 -0.05
CA TRP A 327 -25.97 -2.17 0.19
C TRP A 327 -24.93 -2.70 -0.80
N ILE A 328 -25.13 -2.47 -2.09
CA ILE A 328 -24.34 -3.05 -3.19
C ILE A 328 -23.43 -2.00 -3.82
N GLY A 329 -23.78 -0.71 -3.70
CA GLY A 329 -23.10 0.38 -4.37
C GLY A 329 -23.44 0.45 -5.87
N TRP A 330 -22.72 1.29 -6.60
CA TRP A 330 -22.97 1.56 -8.01
C TRP A 330 -22.15 0.67 -8.96
N GLY A 331 -21.19 -0.08 -8.47
CA GLY A 331 -20.30 -0.95 -9.24
C GLY A 331 -19.31 -0.23 -10.15
N VAL A 332 -19.75 0.86 -10.78
CA VAL A 332 -18.98 1.71 -11.69
C VAL A 332 -19.14 3.19 -11.36
N ILE A 333 -18.21 4.03 -11.77
CA ILE A 333 -18.27 5.48 -11.54
C ILE A 333 -19.35 6.08 -12.46
N ARG A 334 -20.45 6.61 -11.87
CA ARG A 334 -21.58 7.20 -12.60
C ARG A 334 -21.66 8.72 -12.49
N GLY A 335 -20.86 9.34 -11.63
CA GLY A 335 -20.93 10.77 -11.37
C GLY A 335 -19.57 11.43 -11.29
N LYS A 336 -19.57 12.76 -11.43
CA LYS A 336 -18.40 13.61 -11.27
C LYS A 336 -18.75 14.76 -10.34
N ALA A 337 -17.84 15.13 -9.44
CA ALA A 337 -17.94 16.37 -8.67
C ALA A 337 -17.31 17.50 -9.47
N HIS A 338 -18.02 18.62 -9.55
CA HIS A 338 -17.52 19.88 -10.10
C HIS A 338 -16.76 20.62 -8.98
N LEU A 339 -15.50 20.96 -9.21
CA LEU A 339 -14.68 21.65 -8.23
C LEU A 339 -14.64 23.16 -8.48
N TYR A 340 -14.04 23.57 -9.58
CA TYR A 340 -13.94 24.98 -10.01
C TYR A 340 -13.65 25.03 -11.52
N GLU A 341 -14.00 26.12 -12.16
CA GLU A 341 -13.90 26.31 -13.60
C GLU A 341 -14.45 25.10 -14.36
N ASP A 342 -13.66 24.45 -15.19
CA ASP A 342 -14.05 23.27 -15.95
C ASP A 342 -13.45 21.95 -15.38
N VAL A 343 -13.06 21.93 -14.10
CA VAL A 343 -12.44 20.77 -13.47
C VAL A 343 -13.51 19.85 -12.86
N TYR A 344 -13.65 18.66 -13.46
CA TYR A 344 -14.55 17.60 -13.02
C TYR A 344 -13.76 16.37 -12.57
N ILE A 345 -14.01 15.91 -11.34
CA ILE A 345 -13.35 14.74 -10.77
C ILE A 345 -14.39 13.64 -10.52
N GLY A 346 -14.06 12.40 -10.90
CA GLY A 346 -14.94 11.24 -10.68
C GLY A 346 -15.19 11.00 -9.20
N LEU A 347 -16.41 10.60 -8.84
CA LEU A 347 -16.75 10.21 -7.46
C LEU A 347 -15.90 9.02 -7.02
N GLY A 348 -15.49 8.97 -5.73
CA GLY A 348 -14.62 7.94 -5.19
C GLY A 348 -13.11 8.15 -5.41
N SER A 349 -12.67 9.33 -5.89
CA SER A 349 -11.26 9.57 -6.27
C SER A 349 -10.29 9.83 -5.11
N PHE A 350 -10.74 10.21 -3.92
CA PHE A 350 -9.86 10.71 -2.86
C PHE A 350 -9.85 9.91 -1.55
N SER A 351 -10.63 8.87 -1.41
CA SER A 351 -10.59 8.01 -0.23
C SER A 351 -10.96 6.59 -0.62
N THR A 352 -10.19 5.62 -0.14
CA THR A 352 -10.51 4.19 -0.28
C THR A 352 -11.86 3.87 0.34
N TYR A 353 -12.13 4.41 1.53
CA TYR A 353 -13.30 4.07 2.32
C TYR A 353 -14.59 4.57 1.65
N SER A 354 -14.63 5.85 1.25
CA SER A 354 -15.77 6.39 0.53
C SER A 354 -15.92 5.80 -0.88
N ALA A 355 -14.80 5.52 -1.56
CA ALA A 355 -14.81 4.88 -2.87
C ALA A 355 -15.44 3.48 -2.82
N VAL A 356 -15.07 2.67 -1.82
CA VAL A 356 -15.61 1.31 -1.67
C VAL A 356 -17.08 1.34 -1.26
N LEU A 357 -17.48 2.24 -0.36
CA LEU A 357 -18.90 2.43 -0.04
C LEU A 357 -19.70 2.80 -1.30
N TYR A 358 -19.21 3.75 -2.09
CA TYR A 358 -19.88 4.19 -3.31
C TYR A 358 -19.95 3.11 -4.38
N LEU A 359 -18.83 2.41 -4.63
CA LEU A 359 -18.75 1.42 -5.71
C LEU A 359 -19.26 0.04 -5.31
N ASN A 360 -19.02 -0.39 -4.06
CA ASN A 360 -19.29 -1.77 -3.63
C ASN A 360 -20.27 -1.86 -2.44
N GLY A 361 -20.80 -0.72 -1.98
CA GLY A 361 -21.74 -0.64 -0.88
C GLY A 361 -21.20 -1.11 0.48
N ILE A 362 -22.10 -1.29 1.44
CA ILE A 362 -21.76 -1.82 2.78
C ILE A 362 -21.16 -3.23 2.67
N PHE A 363 -21.67 -4.06 1.76
CA PHE A 363 -21.17 -5.42 1.56
C PHE A 363 -19.67 -5.42 1.17
N GLY A 364 -19.28 -4.63 0.16
CA GLY A 364 -17.87 -4.49 -0.23
C GLY A 364 -17.02 -3.81 0.85
N PHE A 365 -17.60 -2.88 1.61
CA PHE A 365 -16.91 -2.22 2.71
C PHE A 365 -16.58 -3.19 3.85
N ILE A 366 -17.49 -4.07 4.24
CA ILE A 366 -17.26 -5.10 5.26
C ILE A 366 -16.15 -6.05 4.80
N THR A 367 -16.16 -6.49 3.52
CA THR A 367 -15.10 -7.37 3.00
C THR A 367 -13.75 -6.68 2.98
N LEU A 368 -13.67 -5.39 2.61
CA LEU A 368 -12.43 -4.60 2.66
C LEU A 368 -11.90 -4.48 4.09
N ILE A 369 -12.72 -4.04 5.03
CA ILE A 369 -12.30 -3.87 6.43
C ILE A 369 -11.87 -5.21 7.03
N SER A 370 -12.58 -6.29 6.73
CA SER A 370 -12.19 -7.64 7.16
C SER A 370 -10.82 -8.03 6.60
N ALA A 371 -10.56 -7.79 5.31
CA ALA A 371 -9.27 -8.06 4.69
C ALA A 371 -8.14 -7.24 5.34
N MET A 372 -8.36 -5.95 5.57
CA MET A 372 -7.38 -5.06 6.22
C MET A 372 -7.08 -5.49 7.65
N VAL A 373 -8.10 -5.77 8.46
CA VAL A 373 -7.97 -6.16 9.87
C VAL A 373 -7.30 -7.53 9.99
N LEU A 374 -7.74 -8.52 9.20
CA LEU A 374 -7.15 -9.86 9.24
C LEU A 374 -5.67 -9.87 8.78
N THR A 375 -5.32 -9.03 7.80
CA THR A 375 -3.92 -8.88 7.38
C THR A 375 -3.07 -8.25 8.49
N LEU A 376 -3.63 -7.25 9.19
CA LEU A 376 -2.96 -6.62 10.31
C LEU A 376 -2.72 -7.63 11.45
N PHE A 377 -3.73 -8.44 11.79
CA PHE A 377 -3.59 -9.48 12.81
C PHE A 377 -2.59 -10.57 12.42
N ALA A 378 -2.51 -10.94 11.13
CA ALA A 378 -1.58 -11.96 10.66
C ALA A 378 -0.12 -11.59 10.92
N VAL A 379 0.24 -10.31 10.84
CA VAL A 379 1.61 -9.83 11.13
C VAL A 379 1.79 -9.34 12.57
N TYR A 380 0.72 -8.94 13.26
CA TYR A 380 0.78 -8.43 14.62
C TYR A 380 1.24 -9.48 15.63
N LEU A 381 0.66 -10.68 15.56
CA LEU A 381 0.99 -11.77 16.50
C LEU A 381 2.48 -12.17 16.45
N PRO A 382 3.10 -12.40 15.27
CA PRO A 382 4.54 -12.64 15.20
C PRO A 382 5.37 -11.41 15.64
N ALA A 383 4.93 -10.20 15.31
CA ALA A 383 5.64 -8.96 15.70
C ALA A 383 5.76 -8.82 17.22
N ILE A 384 4.71 -9.13 17.99
CA ILE A 384 4.75 -9.14 19.47
C ILE A 384 5.74 -10.19 20.00
N ARG A 385 5.90 -11.30 19.28
CA ARG A 385 6.85 -12.36 19.62
C ARG A 385 8.31 -12.02 19.28
N GLY A 386 8.55 -10.83 18.73
CA GLY A 386 9.89 -10.31 18.43
C GLY A 386 10.34 -10.50 16.98
N ASP A 387 9.44 -10.86 16.05
CA ASP A 387 9.77 -10.92 14.65
C ASP A 387 9.89 -9.50 14.06
N ASN A 388 11.11 -9.15 13.66
CA ASN A 388 11.42 -7.82 13.12
C ASN A 388 10.79 -7.56 11.74
N LEU A 389 10.64 -8.58 10.90
CA LEU A 389 10.02 -8.43 9.58
C LEU A 389 8.53 -8.14 9.74
N CYS A 390 7.84 -8.92 10.56
CA CYS A 390 6.44 -8.72 10.88
C CYS A 390 6.18 -7.38 11.57
N LYS A 391 7.11 -6.91 12.43
CA LYS A 391 7.05 -5.57 13.04
C LYS A 391 7.01 -4.47 11.98
N TRP A 392 7.94 -4.47 11.02
CA TRP A 392 7.97 -3.46 9.96
C TRP A 392 6.82 -3.61 8.97
N ALA A 393 6.35 -4.85 8.74
CA ALA A 393 5.14 -5.11 7.95
C ALA A 393 3.89 -4.51 8.61
N PHE A 394 3.75 -4.67 9.93
CA PHE A 394 2.67 -4.06 10.71
C PHE A 394 2.71 -2.52 10.61
N CYS A 395 3.88 -1.91 10.86
CA CYS A 395 4.05 -0.47 10.74
C CYS A 395 3.73 0.05 9.34
N GLY A 396 4.14 -0.69 8.30
CA GLY A 396 3.83 -0.37 6.90
C GLY A 396 2.34 -0.46 6.57
N LEU A 397 1.64 -1.47 7.10
CA LEU A 397 0.19 -1.59 6.93
C LEU A 397 -0.56 -0.44 7.59
N ILE A 398 -0.19 -0.03 8.81
CA ILE A 398 -0.81 1.13 9.46
C ILE A 398 -0.58 2.40 8.64
N ALA A 399 0.65 2.64 8.16
CA ALA A 399 0.95 3.79 7.31
C ALA A 399 0.12 3.77 6.02
N LEU A 400 -0.02 2.60 5.37
CA LEU A 400 -0.84 2.41 4.18
C LEU A 400 -2.33 2.66 4.47
N TYR A 401 -2.86 2.14 5.59
CA TYR A 401 -4.27 2.30 5.94
C TYR A 401 -4.61 3.76 6.29
N LEU A 402 -3.68 4.49 6.88
CA LEU A 402 -3.82 5.94 7.06
C LEU A 402 -3.82 6.67 5.72
N ALA A 403 -2.95 6.28 4.77
CA ALA A 403 -2.92 6.86 3.42
C ALA A 403 -4.20 6.57 2.62
N CYS A 404 -4.92 5.49 2.92
CA CYS A 404 -6.22 5.15 2.34
C CYS A 404 -7.31 6.21 2.59
N ASN A 405 -7.14 7.09 3.59
CA ASN A 405 -8.04 8.24 3.79
C ASN A 405 -7.87 9.32 2.71
N ALA A 406 -6.72 9.38 2.05
CA ALA A 406 -6.39 10.43 1.09
C ALA A 406 -6.36 9.95 -0.37
N THR A 407 -6.24 8.64 -0.59
CA THR A 407 -6.10 8.07 -1.94
C THR A 407 -6.75 6.68 -2.00
N PRO A 408 -7.47 6.33 -3.07
CA PRO A 408 -8.05 5.01 -3.24
C PRO A 408 -6.99 3.92 -3.35
N LEU A 409 -7.14 2.85 -2.57
CA LEU A 409 -6.24 1.69 -2.60
C LEU A 409 -6.22 1.03 -3.98
N SER A 410 -7.35 0.99 -4.67
CA SER A 410 -7.46 0.50 -6.05
C SER A 410 -6.58 1.25 -7.05
N TRP A 411 -6.22 2.49 -6.74
CA TRP A 411 -5.31 3.32 -7.54
C TRP A 411 -3.85 3.13 -7.12
N MET A 412 -3.61 2.99 -5.81
CA MET A 412 -2.26 2.81 -5.27
C MET A 412 -1.71 1.40 -5.48
N ALA A 413 -2.56 0.39 -5.50
CA ALA A 413 -2.17 -1.02 -5.42
C ALA A 413 -1.12 -1.39 -6.46
N ALA A 414 -1.32 -1.01 -7.74
CA ALA A 414 -0.38 -1.32 -8.80
C ALA A 414 1.01 -0.71 -8.57
N ASN A 415 1.10 0.47 -7.96
CA ASN A 415 2.38 1.12 -7.67
C ASN A 415 3.03 0.59 -6.39
N LEU A 416 2.26 -0.04 -5.52
CA LEU A 416 2.70 -0.61 -4.24
C LEU A 416 2.78 -2.14 -4.27
N TRP A 417 2.72 -2.75 -5.46
CA TRP A 417 2.71 -4.21 -5.63
C TRP A 417 3.88 -4.92 -4.94
N PHE A 418 5.08 -4.31 -4.97
CA PHE A 418 6.28 -4.84 -4.33
C PHE A 418 6.13 -4.95 -2.81
N PHE A 419 5.40 -4.02 -2.17
CA PHE A 419 5.09 -4.09 -0.75
C PHE A 419 4.15 -5.27 -0.45
N PHE A 420 3.11 -5.48 -1.26
CA PHE A 420 2.20 -6.62 -1.08
C PHE A 420 2.90 -7.96 -1.35
N ALA A 421 3.80 -8.02 -2.33
CA ALA A 421 4.62 -9.21 -2.59
C ALA A 421 5.58 -9.49 -1.41
N TRP A 422 6.22 -8.45 -0.87
CA TRP A 422 7.05 -8.55 0.32
C TRP A 422 6.23 -8.98 1.54
N LEU A 423 5.06 -8.38 1.76
CA LEU A 423 4.14 -8.71 2.83
C LEU A 423 3.69 -10.18 2.77
N GLY A 424 3.33 -10.67 1.58
CA GLY A 424 2.99 -12.07 1.36
C GLY A 424 4.14 -13.01 1.73
N ALA A 425 5.37 -12.68 1.34
CA ALA A 425 6.56 -13.45 1.70
C ALA A 425 6.83 -13.42 3.23
N VAL A 426 6.64 -12.26 3.90
CA VAL A 426 6.73 -12.13 5.36
C VAL A 426 5.67 -12.97 6.05
N MET A 427 4.41 -12.90 5.61
CA MET A 427 3.32 -13.70 6.18
C MET A 427 3.57 -15.20 6.01
N PHE A 428 4.11 -15.62 4.85
CA PHE A 428 4.47 -17.02 4.62
C PHE A 428 5.60 -17.47 5.53
N ALA A 429 6.65 -16.67 5.69
CA ALA A 429 7.79 -16.97 6.57
C ALA A 429 7.41 -17.01 8.05
N ALA A 430 6.39 -16.27 8.47
CA ALA A 430 5.91 -16.22 9.85
C ALA A 430 4.97 -17.37 10.22
N LEU A 431 4.56 -18.22 9.25
CA LEU A 431 3.76 -19.39 9.57
C LEU A 431 4.59 -20.35 10.45
N PRO A 432 4.02 -20.87 11.55
CA PRO A 432 4.68 -21.90 12.30
C PRO A 432 4.88 -23.11 11.38
N ASP A 433 6.11 -23.60 11.33
CA ASP A 433 6.36 -24.94 10.75
C ASP A 433 5.36 -25.88 11.42
N ARG A 434 4.46 -26.49 10.64
CA ARG A 434 3.56 -27.48 11.19
C ARG A 434 4.46 -28.53 11.83
N VAL A 435 4.30 -28.71 13.15
CA VAL A 435 4.96 -29.76 13.91
C VAL A 435 4.89 -31.03 13.07
N ASP A 436 6.05 -31.52 12.72
CA ASP A 436 6.19 -32.71 11.88
C ASP A 436 5.35 -33.81 12.52
N VAL A 437 4.27 -34.23 11.87
CA VAL A 437 3.34 -35.24 12.42
C VAL A 437 4.09 -36.51 12.76
N SER A 438 5.26 -36.71 12.12
CA SER A 438 6.20 -37.81 12.43
C SER A 438 6.71 -37.74 13.90
N SER A 439 6.74 -36.58 14.55
CA SER A 439 7.11 -36.45 15.96
C SER A 439 6.03 -37.02 16.90
N TRP A 440 4.76 -36.99 16.51
CA TRP A 440 3.66 -37.58 17.30
C TRP A 440 3.59 -39.10 17.15
N GLU A 441 3.96 -39.65 15.98
CA GLU A 441 4.05 -41.07 15.79
C GLU A 441 5.23 -41.68 16.56
N GLN A 442 6.36 -40.97 16.69
CA GLN A 442 7.47 -41.38 17.54
C GLN A 442 7.14 -41.37 19.05
N PHE A 443 6.31 -40.39 19.50
CA PHE A 443 5.85 -40.33 20.89
C PHE A 443 4.81 -41.42 21.22
N SER A 444 4.01 -41.87 20.25
CA SER A 444 3.03 -42.93 20.44
C SER A 444 3.65 -44.32 20.35
N ALA A 445 4.80 -44.46 19.68
CA ALA A 445 5.53 -45.76 19.58
C ALA A 445 6.44 -46.02 20.80
N GLN A 446 6.66 -45.05 21.69
CA GLN A 446 7.42 -45.21 22.93
C GLN A 446 6.55 -45.47 24.18
N LYS A 447 5.25 -45.60 24.05
CA LYS A 447 4.33 -46.09 25.10
C LYS A 447 3.84 -47.49 24.76
#